data_c287178bfb84e4ab1641805b03e38bdb
#
_entry.id   c287178bfb84e4ab1641805b03e38bdb
#
_cell.length_a   1.000
_cell.length_b   1.000
_cell.length_c   1.000
_cell.angle_alpha   90.00
_cell.angle_beta   90.00
_cell.angle_gamma   90.00
#
_symmetry.space_group_name_H-M   'P 1'
#
loop_
_entity.id
_entity.type
_entity.pdbx_description
1 polymer ?
#
loop_
_entity_poly.entity_id
_entity_poly.type
_entity_poly.pdbx_seq_one_letter_code
_entity_poly.pdbx_strand_id
1 'polypeptide(L)'
;ALVGRAMGKLQSKISFSTTKYRADGSVEEMGPVRAVQQHGPVHTDAVTSVAALKPDLCVSGGTDKSVAVCSWRSGAVLRQFIGHEREVTKVTSTLDSDRVFSASRDKTVMMWELHRTSGPSQHFPGHELVVTGLAVSPDASQLCTGSRDNTVCKWDTETGKCLGRAAISRNLVTHLCWVPGEPYVIQTSEDKTIRVWDSRELQVAHMFPAKRHIQTCCDVSQDGRYCLSSSSGSAGEGGEATLWDLRQTRNRVCEYKGHFQTTTSCIFLPWGPALAPSIATSSYDSTVKVWDRDTGGRG
;
A
#
# COMPACT_ATOMS: atom_id res chain seq x y z
N ALA A 1 -31.66 -33.23 19.72
CA ALA A 1 -31.93 -31.81 19.84
C ALA A 1 -30.92 -31.03 19.02
N LEU A 2 -31.35 -30.59 17.85
CA LEU A 2 -30.61 -29.75 16.93
C LEU A 2 -30.63 -28.31 17.43
N VAL A 3 -29.47 -27.71 17.63
CA VAL A 3 -29.33 -26.27 17.73
C VAL A 3 -28.51 -25.79 16.54
N GLY A 4 -29.22 -25.36 15.50
CA GLY A 4 -28.65 -24.64 14.38
C GLY A 4 -28.32 -23.22 14.82
N ARG A 5 -27.02 -22.90 14.86
CA ARG A 5 -26.54 -21.51 14.97
C ARG A 5 -26.69 -20.84 13.61
N ALA A 6 -27.67 -19.98 13.50
CA ALA A 6 -27.74 -19.00 12.40
C ALA A 6 -26.57 -18.04 12.52
N MET A 7 -25.60 -18.11 11.60
CA MET A 7 -24.62 -17.05 11.40
C MET A 7 -25.35 -15.84 10.81
N GLY A 8 -25.58 -14.85 11.64
CA GLY A 8 -26.06 -13.55 11.18
C GLY A 8 -25.06 -12.91 10.25
N LYS A 9 -25.48 -12.58 9.04
CA LYS A 9 -24.75 -11.70 8.13
C LYS A 9 -24.57 -10.35 8.83
N LEU A 10 -23.37 -10.05 9.29
CA LEU A 10 -22.98 -8.70 9.66
C LEU A 10 -22.93 -7.87 8.37
N GLN A 11 -24.06 -7.23 8.04
CA GLN A 11 -24.07 -6.13 7.09
C GLN A 11 -23.43 -4.93 7.79
N SER A 12 -22.15 -4.68 7.53
CA SER A 12 -21.54 -3.41 7.89
C SER A 12 -22.15 -2.32 7.01
N LYS A 13 -23.11 -1.58 7.53
CA LYS A 13 -23.51 -0.29 6.96
C LYS A 13 -22.36 0.66 7.23
N ILE A 14 -21.42 0.75 6.31
CA ILE A 14 -20.40 1.79 6.31
C ILE A 14 -21.07 3.04 5.75
N SER A 15 -21.48 3.95 6.62
CA SER A 15 -21.82 5.30 6.21
C SER A 15 -20.52 6.09 6.04
N PHE A 16 -20.17 6.41 4.79
CA PHE A 16 -19.07 7.32 4.53
C PHE A 16 -19.56 8.76 4.80
N SER A 17 -19.13 9.37 5.90
CA SER A 17 -19.16 10.82 6.03
C SER A 17 -17.83 11.34 5.48
N THR A 18 -17.87 12.08 4.39
CA THR A 18 -16.71 12.83 3.90
C THR A 18 -16.65 14.13 4.67
N THR A 19 -15.72 14.22 5.60
CA THR A 19 -15.42 15.44 6.34
C THR A 19 -14.09 16.01 5.86
N LYS A 20 -14.10 17.26 5.42
CA LYS A 20 -12.88 18.01 5.11
C LYS A 20 -12.49 18.80 6.36
N TYR A 21 -11.34 18.45 6.95
CA TYR A 21 -10.81 19.18 8.10
C TYR A 21 -10.06 20.43 7.61
N ARG A 22 -10.42 21.60 8.12
CA ARG A 22 -9.70 22.84 7.92
C ARG A 22 -8.68 23.03 9.05
N ALA A 23 -7.65 23.85 8.79
CA ALA A 23 -6.59 24.16 9.75
C ALA A 23 -7.09 24.85 11.03
N ASP A 24 -8.30 25.41 11.02
CA ASP A 24 -8.96 26.08 12.16
C ASP A 24 -9.76 25.12 13.07
N GLY A 25 -9.69 23.80 12.79
CA GLY A 25 -10.45 22.79 13.52
C GLY A 25 -11.92 22.68 13.11
N SER A 26 -12.39 23.49 12.16
CA SER A 26 -13.76 23.40 11.65
C SER A 26 -13.91 22.22 10.68
N VAL A 27 -15.09 21.58 10.75
CA VAL A 27 -15.46 20.43 9.94
C VAL A 27 -16.46 20.89 8.89
N GLU A 28 -16.09 20.80 7.63
CA GLU A 28 -17.04 21.00 6.53
C GLU A 28 -17.71 19.66 6.21
N GLU A 29 -18.98 19.49 6.57
CA GLU A 29 -19.77 18.37 6.09
C GLU A 29 -20.05 18.59 4.59
N MET A 30 -19.36 17.84 3.76
CA MET A 30 -19.74 17.70 2.37
C MET A 30 -21.06 16.94 2.33
N GLY A 31 -22.09 17.53 1.72
CA GLY A 31 -23.46 16.99 1.69
C GLY A 31 -23.55 15.52 1.25
N PRO A 32 -24.74 14.92 1.27
CA PRO A 32 -24.90 13.47 1.17
C PRO A 32 -24.23 12.94 -0.09
N VAL A 33 -23.21 12.09 0.14
CA VAL A 33 -22.60 11.32 -0.93
C VAL A 33 -23.71 10.53 -1.61
N ARG A 34 -23.88 10.67 -2.91
CA ARG A 34 -24.79 9.83 -3.70
C ARG A 34 -24.60 8.38 -3.28
N ALA A 35 -25.72 7.69 -3.07
CA ALA A 35 -25.73 6.31 -2.61
C ALA A 35 -24.66 5.48 -3.33
N VAL A 36 -23.69 5.01 -2.55
CA VAL A 36 -22.63 4.14 -3.06
C VAL A 36 -23.34 2.89 -3.59
N GLN A 37 -23.15 2.61 -4.85
CA GLN A 37 -23.66 1.39 -5.47
C GLN A 37 -23.00 0.21 -4.75
N GLN A 38 -23.77 -0.57 -4.01
CA GLN A 38 -23.25 -1.75 -3.31
C GLN A 38 -23.07 -2.87 -4.34
N HIS A 39 -21.83 -3.28 -4.53
CA HIS A 39 -21.49 -4.43 -5.35
C HIS A 39 -21.37 -5.68 -4.49
N GLY A 40 -21.54 -6.85 -5.10
CA GLY A 40 -21.30 -8.14 -4.41
C GLY A 40 -19.85 -8.26 -3.94
N PRO A 41 -19.58 -9.04 -2.89
CA PRO A 41 -18.22 -9.22 -2.39
C PRO A 41 -17.35 -9.92 -3.45
N VAL A 42 -16.20 -9.35 -3.69
CA VAL A 42 -15.18 -9.86 -4.63
C VAL A 42 -14.37 -10.99 -4.00
N HIS A 43 -14.05 -10.83 -2.72
CA HIS A 43 -13.33 -11.80 -1.91
C HIS A 43 -14.25 -12.47 -0.90
N THR A 44 -13.97 -13.72 -0.57
CA THR A 44 -14.71 -14.47 0.46
C THR A 44 -14.26 -14.16 1.88
N ASP A 45 -13.13 -13.46 2.02
CA ASP A 45 -12.54 -13.06 3.30
C ASP A 45 -11.95 -11.63 3.18
N ALA A 46 -11.20 -11.17 4.18
CA ALA A 46 -10.70 -9.81 4.26
C ALA A 46 -9.80 -9.42 3.07
N VAL A 47 -10.00 -8.21 2.56
CA VAL A 47 -9.10 -7.59 1.57
C VAL A 47 -7.89 -7.01 2.30
N THR A 48 -6.70 -7.37 1.87
CA THR A 48 -5.44 -6.96 2.49
C THR A 48 -4.77 -5.79 1.77
N SER A 49 -4.94 -5.72 0.45
CA SER A 49 -4.30 -4.71 -0.37
C SER A 49 -5.12 -4.43 -1.64
N VAL A 50 -5.09 -3.18 -2.07
CA VAL A 50 -5.72 -2.72 -3.31
C VAL A 50 -4.73 -1.82 -4.05
N ALA A 51 -4.69 -1.92 -5.38
CA ALA A 51 -3.92 -1.04 -6.24
C ALA A 51 -4.72 -0.65 -7.49
N ALA A 52 -4.45 0.53 -8.03
CA ALA A 52 -4.98 0.94 -9.32
C ALA A 52 -4.26 0.17 -10.44
N LEU A 53 -4.97 -0.21 -11.50
CA LEU A 53 -4.40 -0.92 -12.63
C LEU A 53 -4.58 -0.13 -13.93
N LYS A 54 -5.80 0.33 -14.19
CA LYS A 54 -6.21 1.17 -15.33
C LYS A 54 -7.23 2.19 -14.83
N PRO A 55 -7.60 3.20 -15.61
CA PRO A 55 -8.54 4.25 -15.16
C PRO A 55 -9.83 3.74 -14.53
N ASP A 56 -10.34 2.58 -14.98
CA ASP A 56 -11.59 1.98 -14.48
C ASP A 56 -11.38 0.65 -13.76
N LEU A 57 -10.13 0.19 -13.61
CA LEU A 57 -9.79 -1.11 -13.05
C LEU A 57 -8.93 -0.99 -11.80
N CYS A 58 -9.25 -1.79 -10.82
CA CYS A 58 -8.42 -2.01 -9.65
C CYS A 58 -8.10 -3.50 -9.48
N VAL A 59 -7.00 -3.76 -8.82
CA VAL A 59 -6.60 -5.10 -8.38
C VAL A 59 -6.68 -5.16 -6.87
N SER A 60 -7.18 -6.26 -6.33
CA SER A 60 -7.24 -6.51 -4.89
C SER A 60 -6.67 -7.88 -4.55
N GLY A 61 -6.06 -7.99 -3.39
CA GLY A 61 -5.59 -9.24 -2.81
C GLY A 61 -6.27 -9.51 -1.48
N GLY A 62 -6.57 -10.76 -1.19
CA GLY A 62 -7.34 -11.15 -0.01
C GLY A 62 -6.69 -12.24 0.84
N THR A 63 -7.19 -12.37 2.07
CA THR A 63 -6.86 -13.48 2.96
C THR A 63 -7.43 -14.82 2.45
N ASP A 64 -8.36 -14.77 1.52
CA ASP A 64 -8.86 -15.93 0.76
C ASP A 64 -7.85 -16.48 -0.27
N LYS A 65 -6.61 -15.98 -0.28
CA LYS A 65 -5.48 -16.36 -1.14
C LYS A 65 -5.67 -15.99 -2.62
N SER A 66 -6.72 -15.26 -2.95
CA SER A 66 -7.03 -14.86 -4.31
C SER A 66 -6.55 -13.44 -4.61
N VAL A 67 -6.31 -13.19 -5.89
CA VAL A 67 -6.09 -11.86 -6.46
C VAL A 67 -7.21 -11.61 -7.45
N ALA A 68 -7.92 -10.50 -7.34
CA ALA A 68 -9.04 -10.18 -8.20
C ALA A 68 -8.82 -8.84 -8.93
N VAL A 69 -9.22 -8.78 -10.18
CA VAL A 69 -9.28 -7.56 -10.98
C VAL A 69 -10.73 -7.20 -11.22
N CYS A 70 -11.10 -6.01 -10.81
CA CYS A 70 -12.48 -5.53 -10.80
C CYS A 70 -12.59 -4.17 -11.47
N SER A 71 -13.74 -3.92 -12.09
CA SER A 71 -14.13 -2.56 -12.42
C SER A 71 -14.71 -1.90 -11.19
N TRP A 72 -14.07 -0.82 -10.71
CA TRP A 72 -14.58 -0.07 -9.56
C TRP A 72 -15.87 0.70 -9.86
N ARG A 73 -16.18 0.94 -11.15
CA ARG A 73 -17.43 1.61 -11.58
C ARG A 73 -18.63 0.65 -11.55
N SER A 74 -18.47 -0.54 -12.14
CA SER A 74 -19.56 -1.51 -12.26
C SER A 74 -19.59 -2.56 -11.16
N GLY A 75 -18.49 -2.68 -10.38
CA GLY A 75 -18.30 -3.75 -9.41
C GLY A 75 -18.10 -5.14 -10.05
N ALA A 76 -18.01 -5.20 -11.38
CA ALA A 76 -17.82 -6.46 -12.07
C ALA A 76 -16.41 -7.01 -11.84
N VAL A 77 -16.33 -8.28 -11.45
CA VAL A 77 -15.07 -9.03 -11.40
C VAL A 77 -14.72 -9.46 -12.81
N LEU A 78 -13.62 -8.96 -13.35
CA LEU A 78 -13.14 -9.28 -14.69
C LEU A 78 -12.25 -10.50 -14.69
N ARG A 79 -11.43 -10.65 -13.66
CA ARG A 79 -10.50 -11.78 -13.48
C ARG A 79 -10.35 -12.11 -12.00
N GLN A 80 -10.17 -13.38 -11.73
CA GLN A 80 -9.76 -13.88 -10.44
C GLN A 80 -8.60 -14.85 -10.65
N PHE A 81 -7.49 -14.58 -9.97
CA PHE A 81 -6.28 -15.39 -10.03
C PHE A 81 -6.16 -16.20 -8.74
N ILE A 82 -5.91 -17.49 -8.90
CA ILE A 82 -5.73 -18.46 -7.82
C ILE A 82 -4.38 -19.16 -8.06
N GLY A 83 -3.56 -19.23 -7.02
CA GLY A 83 -2.24 -19.88 -7.10
C GLY A 83 -1.43 -19.75 -5.83
N HIS A 84 -1.64 -18.68 -5.04
CA HIS A 84 -1.01 -18.57 -3.73
C HIS A 84 -1.53 -19.65 -2.76
N GLU A 85 -0.61 -20.22 -1.98
CA GLU A 85 -0.95 -21.24 -0.97
C GLU A 85 -1.43 -20.62 0.34
N ARG A 86 -1.10 -19.35 0.58
CA ARG A 86 -1.48 -18.58 1.76
C ARG A 86 -2.02 -17.20 1.39
N GLU A 87 -2.40 -16.44 2.41
CA GLU A 87 -3.02 -15.12 2.27
C GLU A 87 -2.12 -14.19 1.46
N VAL A 88 -2.72 -13.45 0.54
CA VAL A 88 -2.06 -12.36 -0.18
C VAL A 88 -1.85 -11.20 0.79
N THR A 89 -0.65 -10.67 0.85
CA THR A 89 -0.28 -9.57 1.75
C THR A 89 -0.27 -8.23 1.04
N LYS A 90 0.13 -8.24 -0.23
CA LYS A 90 0.27 -7.02 -1.04
C LYS A 90 -0.02 -7.31 -2.50
N VAL A 91 -0.63 -6.35 -3.17
CA VAL A 91 -0.75 -6.33 -4.62
C VAL A 91 -0.24 -5.00 -5.16
N THR A 92 0.33 -5.01 -6.36
CA THR A 92 0.73 -3.83 -7.09
C THR A 92 0.63 -4.07 -8.59
N SER A 93 0.61 -3.01 -9.35
CA SER A 93 0.65 -3.03 -10.82
C SER A 93 1.38 -1.78 -11.30
N THR A 94 1.80 -1.79 -12.55
CA THR A 94 2.18 -0.58 -13.24
C THR A 94 0.96 0.00 -13.95
N LEU A 95 0.82 1.32 -13.95
CA LEU A 95 -0.27 1.98 -14.65
C LEU A 95 -0.26 1.60 -16.14
N ASP A 96 -1.45 1.40 -16.69
CA ASP A 96 -1.70 1.01 -18.11
C ASP A 96 -1.08 -0.32 -18.53
N SER A 97 -0.58 -1.13 -17.59
CA SER A 97 -0.06 -2.46 -17.83
C SER A 97 -1.16 -3.52 -17.69
N ASP A 98 -0.97 -4.65 -18.37
CA ASP A 98 -1.76 -5.86 -18.17
C ASP A 98 -1.17 -6.78 -17.11
N ARG A 99 -0.10 -6.34 -16.42
CA ARG A 99 0.63 -7.13 -15.41
C ARG A 99 0.24 -6.72 -14.00
N VAL A 100 -0.03 -7.71 -13.19
CA VAL A 100 -0.34 -7.60 -11.77
C VAL A 100 0.68 -8.42 -10.99
N PHE A 101 1.16 -7.87 -9.89
CA PHE A 101 2.08 -8.56 -8.98
C PHE A 101 1.43 -8.73 -7.62
N SER A 102 1.59 -9.90 -7.03
CA SER A 102 1.08 -10.22 -5.70
C SER A 102 2.13 -10.87 -4.83
N ALA A 103 2.22 -10.43 -3.59
CA ALA A 103 3.06 -11.02 -2.55
C ALA A 103 2.19 -11.75 -1.53
N SER A 104 2.73 -12.78 -0.89
CA SER A 104 1.95 -13.63 -0.01
C SER A 104 2.72 -14.10 1.24
N ARG A 105 1.95 -14.57 2.20
CA ARG A 105 2.45 -15.32 3.36
C ARG A 105 3.04 -16.68 3.00
N ASP A 106 2.86 -17.16 1.78
CA ASP A 106 3.53 -18.37 1.26
C ASP A 106 5.01 -18.13 0.93
N LYS A 107 5.55 -16.92 1.21
CA LYS A 107 6.94 -16.49 1.00
C LYS A 107 7.30 -16.22 -0.45
N THR A 108 6.31 -16.16 -1.32
CA THR A 108 6.49 -15.98 -2.76
C THR A 108 5.85 -14.71 -3.26
N VAL A 109 6.29 -14.28 -4.44
CA VAL A 109 5.62 -13.28 -5.25
C VAL A 109 5.26 -13.92 -6.58
N MET A 110 4.11 -13.57 -7.12
CA MET A 110 3.63 -14.03 -8.42
C MET A 110 3.30 -12.85 -9.32
N MET A 111 3.58 -13.00 -10.60
CA MET A 111 3.13 -12.09 -11.65
C MET A 111 1.99 -12.74 -12.43
N TRP A 112 0.98 -11.96 -12.72
CA TRP A 112 -0.23 -12.36 -13.45
C TRP A 112 -0.43 -11.43 -14.64
N GLU A 113 -0.94 -11.98 -15.72
CA GLU A 113 -1.30 -11.22 -16.91
C GLU A 113 -2.79 -11.31 -17.18
N LEU A 114 -3.44 -10.18 -17.48
CA LEU A 114 -4.90 -10.12 -17.63
C LEU A 114 -5.45 -11.02 -18.72
N HIS A 115 -4.69 -11.22 -19.79
CA HIS A 115 -5.09 -12.05 -20.94
C HIS A 115 -4.83 -13.54 -20.72
N ARG A 116 -4.03 -13.91 -19.72
CA ARG A 116 -3.69 -15.30 -19.45
C ARG A 116 -4.73 -15.96 -18.52
N THR A 117 -5.20 -17.13 -18.91
CA THR A 117 -6.25 -17.86 -18.18
C THR A 117 -5.70 -18.95 -17.26
N SER A 118 -4.43 -19.32 -17.39
CA SER A 118 -3.84 -20.44 -16.65
C SER A 118 -2.65 -19.99 -15.81
N GLY A 119 -2.84 -19.95 -14.49
CA GLY A 119 -1.76 -19.74 -13.52
C GLY A 119 -0.98 -18.42 -13.63
N PRO A 120 0.03 -18.23 -12.76
CA PRO A 120 0.93 -17.07 -12.85
C PRO A 120 1.77 -17.13 -14.12
N SER A 121 2.07 -15.97 -14.69
CA SER A 121 3.01 -15.86 -15.81
C SER A 121 4.46 -15.98 -15.36
N GLN A 122 4.74 -15.55 -14.11
CA GLN A 122 6.04 -15.68 -13.50
C GLN A 122 5.93 -15.90 -11.99
N HIS A 123 6.91 -16.60 -11.42
CA HIS A 123 7.00 -16.93 -10.00
C HIS A 123 8.36 -16.51 -9.44
N PHE A 124 8.38 -15.83 -8.30
CA PHE A 124 9.59 -15.30 -7.66
C PHE A 124 9.76 -15.93 -6.27
N PRO A 125 10.36 -17.11 -6.20
CA PRO A 125 10.66 -17.79 -4.95
C PRO A 125 11.98 -17.30 -4.36
N GLY A 126 12.16 -17.39 -3.05
CA GLY A 126 13.47 -17.13 -2.44
C GLY A 126 13.45 -16.41 -1.10
N HIS A 127 12.33 -15.82 -0.69
CA HIS A 127 12.17 -15.34 0.67
C HIS A 127 11.94 -16.51 1.65
N GLU A 128 12.45 -16.36 2.87
CA GLU A 128 12.32 -17.39 3.92
C GLU A 128 11.10 -17.17 4.82
N LEU A 129 10.58 -15.95 4.84
CA LEU A 129 9.40 -15.56 5.59
C LEU A 129 8.42 -14.76 4.73
N VAL A 130 7.35 -14.29 5.36
CA VAL A 130 6.26 -13.53 4.73
C VAL A 130 6.81 -12.35 3.92
N VAL A 131 6.38 -12.21 2.68
CA VAL A 131 6.65 -11.03 1.86
C VAL A 131 5.60 -9.97 2.17
N THR A 132 6.05 -8.80 2.58
CA THR A 132 5.20 -7.70 3.04
C THR A 132 5.36 -6.42 2.22
N GLY A 133 6.51 -6.27 1.58
CA GLY A 133 6.82 -5.14 0.71
C GLY A 133 6.89 -5.58 -0.75
N LEU A 134 6.33 -4.77 -1.64
CA LEU A 134 6.27 -5.04 -3.08
C LEU A 134 6.29 -3.72 -3.84
N ALA A 135 7.28 -3.52 -4.70
CA ALA A 135 7.40 -2.34 -5.56
C ALA A 135 7.93 -2.73 -6.94
N VAL A 136 7.26 -2.24 -7.97
CA VAL A 136 7.62 -2.48 -9.38
C VAL A 136 8.23 -1.20 -9.94
N SER A 137 9.28 -1.33 -10.76
CA SER A 137 9.85 -0.20 -11.48
C SER A 137 8.85 0.39 -12.46
N PRO A 138 8.95 1.71 -12.78
CA PRO A 138 8.00 2.36 -13.70
C PRO A 138 7.91 1.71 -15.08
N ASP A 139 9.02 1.14 -15.56
CA ASP A 139 9.10 0.40 -16.82
C ASP A 139 8.67 -1.07 -16.73
N ALA A 140 8.26 -1.52 -15.54
CA ALA A 140 7.89 -2.89 -15.23
C ALA A 140 8.99 -3.95 -15.46
N SER A 141 10.24 -3.56 -15.69
CA SER A 141 11.36 -4.48 -15.94
C SER A 141 11.91 -5.11 -14.66
N GLN A 142 11.79 -4.41 -13.54
CA GLN A 142 12.35 -4.82 -12.26
C GLN A 142 11.29 -4.81 -11.15
N LEU A 143 11.47 -5.72 -10.22
CA LEU A 143 10.65 -5.85 -9.03
C LEU A 143 11.54 -5.82 -7.80
N CYS A 144 11.17 -5.03 -6.79
CA CYS A 144 11.76 -5.09 -5.46
C CYS A 144 10.76 -5.69 -4.47
N THR A 145 11.23 -6.63 -3.66
CA THR A 145 10.42 -7.29 -2.63
C THR A 145 11.09 -7.17 -1.27
N GLY A 146 10.29 -7.03 -0.24
CA GLY A 146 10.75 -6.98 1.14
C GLY A 146 10.00 -7.96 2.00
N SER A 147 10.71 -8.58 2.93
CA SER A 147 10.17 -9.64 3.76
C SER A 147 10.47 -9.44 5.24
N ARG A 148 9.76 -10.19 6.06
CA ARG A 148 10.06 -10.34 7.49
C ARG A 148 11.31 -11.20 7.75
N ASP A 149 11.93 -11.75 6.72
CA ASP A 149 13.23 -12.44 6.79
C ASP A 149 14.43 -11.47 6.87
N ASN A 150 14.17 -10.17 7.04
CA ASN A 150 15.13 -9.08 7.10
C ASN A 150 15.81 -8.77 5.76
N THR A 151 15.29 -9.26 4.65
CA THR A 151 15.89 -9.06 3.33
C THR A 151 15.02 -8.21 2.41
N VAL A 152 15.72 -7.50 1.52
CA VAL A 152 15.18 -6.90 0.32
C VAL A 152 15.80 -7.60 -0.88
N CYS A 153 14.97 -8.07 -1.81
CA CYS A 153 15.41 -8.72 -3.03
C CYS A 153 15.01 -7.90 -4.25
N LYS A 154 15.86 -7.92 -5.27
CA LYS A 154 15.60 -7.36 -6.58
C LYS A 154 15.51 -8.47 -7.61
N TRP A 155 14.52 -8.39 -8.50
CA TRP A 155 14.20 -9.41 -9.48
C TRP A 155 14.08 -8.81 -10.87
N ASP A 156 14.42 -9.57 -11.86
CA ASP A 156 14.04 -9.34 -13.24
C ASP A 156 12.64 -9.93 -13.49
N THR A 157 11.73 -9.11 -13.98
CA THR A 157 10.31 -9.50 -14.10
C THR A 157 10.06 -10.48 -15.24
N GLU A 158 10.86 -10.44 -16.31
CA GLU A 158 10.70 -11.32 -17.47
C GLU A 158 11.21 -12.72 -17.18
N THR A 159 12.39 -12.81 -16.57
CA THR A 159 13.05 -14.10 -16.32
C THR A 159 12.71 -14.70 -14.94
N GLY A 160 12.17 -13.91 -14.02
CA GLY A 160 11.96 -14.32 -12.62
C GLY A 160 13.26 -14.48 -11.82
N LYS A 161 14.41 -14.08 -12.39
CA LYS A 161 15.72 -14.26 -11.77
C LYS A 161 15.95 -13.22 -10.67
N CYS A 162 16.45 -13.68 -9.53
CA CYS A 162 16.93 -12.79 -8.47
C CYS A 162 18.23 -12.12 -8.93
N LEU A 163 18.21 -10.80 -9.07
CA LEU A 163 19.34 -9.96 -9.47
C LEU A 163 20.22 -9.57 -8.28
N GLY A 164 19.64 -9.54 -7.08
CA GLY A 164 20.37 -9.19 -5.87
C GLY A 164 19.53 -9.40 -4.62
N ARG A 165 20.21 -9.63 -3.50
CA ARG A 165 19.61 -9.79 -2.17
C ARG A 165 20.45 -9.02 -1.15
N ALA A 166 19.83 -8.16 -0.38
CA ALA A 166 20.46 -7.43 0.72
C ALA A 166 19.78 -7.77 2.04
N ALA A 167 20.57 -7.99 3.07
CA ALA A 167 20.09 -8.32 4.41
C ALA A 167 20.52 -7.23 5.41
N ILE A 168 19.61 -6.77 6.23
CA ILE A 168 19.86 -5.83 7.34
C ILE A 168 19.25 -6.42 8.59
N SER A 169 20.05 -6.61 9.63
CA SER A 169 19.58 -7.15 10.91
C SER A 169 18.39 -6.34 11.46
N ARG A 170 17.36 -7.04 11.93
CA ARG A 170 16.12 -6.48 12.48
C ARG A 170 15.29 -5.65 11.50
N ASN A 171 15.55 -5.77 10.20
CA ASN A 171 14.81 -5.05 9.16
C ASN A 171 13.54 -5.80 8.76
N LEU A 172 12.53 -5.80 9.63
CA LEU A 172 11.22 -6.36 9.26
C LEU A 172 10.50 -5.38 8.34
N VAL A 173 10.62 -5.61 7.04
CA VAL A 173 10.03 -4.75 6.01
C VAL A 173 8.51 -4.73 6.15
N THR A 174 7.90 -3.54 6.13
CA THR A 174 6.45 -3.35 6.17
C THR A 174 5.89 -2.94 4.82
N HIS A 175 6.59 -2.09 4.10
CA HIS A 175 6.19 -1.62 2.78
C HIS A 175 7.40 -1.22 1.93
N LEU A 176 7.22 -1.22 0.60
CA LEU A 176 8.15 -0.70 -0.40
C LEU A 176 7.40 0.17 -1.40
N CYS A 177 8.06 1.23 -1.88
CA CYS A 177 7.55 2.09 -2.94
C CYS A 177 8.71 2.54 -3.83
N TRP A 178 8.54 2.48 -5.16
CA TRP A 178 9.55 2.95 -6.12
C TRP A 178 9.44 4.47 -6.30
N VAL A 179 10.56 5.16 -6.37
CA VAL A 179 10.60 6.60 -6.63
C VAL A 179 10.45 6.84 -8.14
N PRO A 180 9.41 7.57 -8.59
CA PRO A 180 9.23 7.86 -10.00
C PRO A 180 10.42 8.62 -10.60
N GLY A 181 10.90 8.15 -11.75
CA GLY A 181 12.01 8.78 -12.48
C GLY A 181 13.40 8.58 -11.89
N GLU A 182 13.54 7.95 -10.73
CA GLU A 182 14.80 7.76 -10.03
C GLU A 182 15.07 6.28 -9.74
N PRO A 183 16.34 5.86 -9.63
CA PRO A 183 16.70 4.48 -9.33
C PRO A 183 16.62 4.17 -7.82
N TYR A 184 15.65 4.75 -7.12
CA TYR A 184 15.52 4.58 -5.68
C TYR A 184 14.23 3.87 -5.29
N VAL A 185 14.31 3.08 -4.22
CA VAL A 185 13.17 2.43 -3.57
C VAL A 185 13.12 2.84 -2.11
N ILE A 186 11.97 3.33 -1.68
CA ILE A 186 11.71 3.68 -0.28
C ILE A 186 11.19 2.46 0.45
N GLN A 187 11.71 2.22 1.64
CA GLN A 187 11.30 1.12 2.51
C GLN A 187 10.88 1.65 3.87
N THR A 188 9.79 1.13 4.39
CA THR A 188 9.40 1.26 5.81
C THR A 188 9.61 -0.06 6.54
N SER A 189 9.85 0.02 7.86
CA SER A 189 10.18 -1.14 8.67
C SER A 189 9.56 -1.07 10.09
N GLU A 190 9.39 -2.25 10.70
CA GLU A 190 9.02 -2.38 12.11
C GLU A 190 10.13 -1.89 13.06
N ASP A 191 11.38 -1.78 12.59
CA ASP A 191 12.49 -1.19 13.33
C ASP A 191 12.40 0.34 13.46
N LYS A 192 11.28 0.93 13.01
CA LYS A 192 10.94 2.36 13.11
C LYS A 192 11.74 3.24 12.15
N THR A 193 12.43 2.66 11.20
CA THR A 193 13.23 3.39 10.21
C THR A 193 12.54 3.45 8.86
N ILE A 194 12.93 4.44 8.08
CA ILE A 194 12.61 4.59 6.67
C ILE A 194 13.94 4.64 5.93
N ARG A 195 14.14 3.74 4.96
CA ARG A 195 15.37 3.64 4.17
C ARG A 195 15.10 3.97 2.72
N VAL A 196 16.05 4.63 2.10
CA VAL A 196 16.12 4.85 0.66
C VAL A 196 17.20 3.93 0.11
N TRP A 197 16.81 3.00 -0.73
CA TRP A 197 17.69 2.05 -1.38
C TRP A 197 18.06 2.52 -2.78
N ASP A 198 19.33 2.47 -3.13
CA ASP A 198 19.75 2.53 -4.52
C ASP A 198 19.50 1.18 -5.18
N SER A 199 18.56 1.11 -6.12
CA SER A 199 18.18 -0.14 -6.78
C SER A 199 19.24 -0.70 -7.71
N ARG A 200 20.23 0.09 -8.12
CA ARG A 200 21.32 -0.35 -9.01
C ARG A 200 22.25 -1.31 -8.28
N GLU A 201 22.65 -0.93 -7.07
CA GLU A 201 23.60 -1.69 -6.24
C GLU A 201 22.92 -2.45 -5.10
N LEU A 202 21.63 -2.21 -4.88
CA LEU A 202 20.84 -2.73 -3.76
C LEU A 202 21.49 -2.39 -2.40
N GLN A 203 21.89 -1.14 -2.23
CA GLN A 203 22.47 -0.61 -1.01
C GLN A 203 21.63 0.53 -0.45
N VAL A 204 21.70 0.72 0.87
CA VAL A 204 21.03 1.87 1.52
C VAL A 204 21.80 3.13 1.19
N ALA A 205 21.23 3.95 0.32
CA ALA A 205 21.80 5.26 -0.04
C ALA A 205 21.57 6.29 1.06
N HIS A 206 20.40 6.23 1.72
CA HIS A 206 20.03 7.16 2.77
C HIS A 206 19.05 6.55 3.77
N MET A 207 19.01 7.09 4.98
CA MET A 207 18.06 6.73 6.03
C MET A 207 17.51 7.99 6.69
N PHE A 208 16.19 8.09 6.78
CA PHE A 208 15.54 9.17 7.52
C PHE A 208 15.73 8.99 9.03
N PRO A 209 15.65 10.09 9.82
CA PRO A 209 15.70 9.99 11.26
C PRO A 209 14.67 8.99 11.80
N ALA A 210 15.10 8.14 12.72
CA ALA A 210 14.24 7.13 13.31
C ALA A 210 13.03 7.76 14.01
N LYS A 211 11.86 7.19 13.79
CA LYS A 211 10.60 7.61 14.42
C LYS A 211 10.38 6.89 15.74
N ARG A 212 9.38 7.36 16.51
CA ARG A 212 9.01 6.72 17.78
C ARG A 212 8.29 5.39 17.58
N HIS A 213 7.57 5.26 16.46
CA HIS A 213 6.64 4.17 16.18
C HIS A 213 7.04 3.38 14.93
N ILE A 214 6.55 2.14 14.84
CA ILE A 214 6.69 1.28 13.68
C ILE A 214 6.16 2.03 12.45
N GLN A 215 6.90 1.99 11.36
CA GLN A 215 6.46 2.55 10.09
C GLN A 215 5.64 1.50 9.34
N THR A 216 4.40 1.82 8.99
CA THR A 216 3.42 0.85 8.46
C THR A 216 3.34 0.86 6.95
N CYS A 217 3.43 2.03 6.32
CA CYS A 217 3.32 2.19 4.88
C CYS A 217 4.15 3.39 4.42
N CYS A 218 4.47 3.45 3.15
CA CYS A 218 5.01 4.62 2.49
C CYS A 218 4.45 4.77 1.08
N ASP A 219 4.48 6.01 0.60
CA ASP A 219 4.16 6.35 -0.77
C ASP A 219 5.07 7.48 -1.23
N VAL A 220 5.21 7.67 -2.55
CA VAL A 220 6.04 8.71 -3.13
C VAL A 220 5.20 9.58 -4.06
N SER A 221 5.38 10.88 -3.98
CA SER A 221 4.70 11.82 -4.86
C SER A 221 5.07 11.60 -6.33
N GLN A 222 4.14 11.90 -7.23
CA GLN A 222 4.30 11.66 -8.66
C GLN A 222 5.51 12.39 -9.26
N ASP A 223 5.92 13.51 -8.67
CA ASP A 223 7.10 14.29 -9.06
C ASP A 223 8.42 13.73 -8.48
N GLY A 224 8.38 12.63 -7.72
CA GLY A 224 9.55 12.02 -7.09
C GLY A 224 10.19 12.86 -5.98
N ARG A 225 9.55 13.95 -5.54
CA ARG A 225 10.13 14.88 -4.57
C ARG A 225 9.84 14.54 -3.11
N TYR A 226 8.64 14.06 -2.83
CA TYR A 226 8.20 13.83 -1.46
C TYR A 226 7.92 12.36 -1.19
N CYS A 227 8.31 11.91 0.00
CA CYS A 227 7.89 10.64 0.56
C CYS A 227 6.87 10.89 1.68
N LEU A 228 5.81 10.12 1.68
CA LEU A 228 4.82 10.06 2.75
C LEU A 228 5.00 8.74 3.49
N SER A 229 5.09 8.77 4.81
CA SER A 229 5.12 7.57 5.63
C SER A 229 4.03 7.59 6.68
N SER A 230 3.45 6.44 6.98
CA SER A 230 2.50 6.27 8.08
C SER A 230 3.09 5.43 9.19
N SER A 231 2.57 5.61 10.40
CA SER A 231 3.09 4.93 11.58
C SER A 231 1.98 4.31 12.45
N SER A 232 2.37 3.30 13.23
CA SER A 232 1.54 2.83 14.34
C SER A 232 1.48 3.91 15.42
N GLY A 233 0.36 3.96 16.15
CA GLY A 233 0.26 4.74 17.38
C GLY A 233 0.77 3.95 18.59
N SER A 234 0.80 4.63 19.74
CA SER A 234 0.92 4.01 21.07
C SER A 234 -0.41 4.10 21.82
N ALA A 235 -0.50 3.44 22.98
CA ALA A 235 -1.69 3.52 23.81
C ALA A 235 -2.00 4.97 24.19
N GLY A 236 -3.13 5.49 23.69
CA GLY A 236 -3.57 6.87 23.90
C GLY A 236 -3.10 7.89 22.85
N GLU A 237 -2.16 7.54 21.98
CA GLU A 237 -1.75 8.36 20.84
C GLU A 237 -2.01 7.58 19.55
N GLY A 238 -2.83 8.11 18.65
CA GLY A 238 -3.09 7.50 17.35
C GLY A 238 -1.88 7.52 16.43
N GLY A 239 -1.95 6.76 15.36
CA GLY A 239 -0.92 6.78 14.32
C GLY A 239 -0.90 8.11 13.57
N GLU A 240 0.27 8.48 13.09
CA GLU A 240 0.49 9.70 12.32
C GLU A 240 0.95 9.36 10.89
N ALA A 241 0.78 10.30 9.98
CA ALA A 241 1.50 10.31 8.72
C ALA A 241 2.52 11.46 8.72
N THR A 242 3.65 11.26 8.04
CA THR A 242 4.75 12.24 7.99
C THR A 242 5.19 12.43 6.56
N LEU A 243 5.30 13.69 6.16
CA LEU A 243 5.83 14.10 4.86
C LEU A 243 7.32 14.42 4.98
N TRP A 244 8.10 13.87 4.05
CA TRP A 244 9.54 14.03 3.95
C TRP A 244 9.91 14.59 2.59
N ASP A 245 10.85 15.52 2.51
CA ASP A 245 11.46 15.95 1.25
C ASP A 245 12.65 15.03 0.94
N LEU A 246 12.61 14.31 -0.18
CA LEU A 246 13.67 13.39 -0.60
C LEU A 246 14.99 14.09 -0.94
N ARG A 247 14.96 15.40 -1.17
CA ARG A 247 16.15 16.22 -1.41
C ARG A 247 16.78 16.74 -0.11
N GLN A 248 15.99 16.79 0.97
CA GLN A 248 16.41 17.32 2.29
C GLN A 248 16.15 16.27 3.38
N THR A 249 16.89 15.21 3.32
CA THR A 249 16.66 13.95 4.04
C THR A 249 16.78 14.02 5.57
N ARG A 250 17.14 15.16 6.15
CA ARG A 250 17.26 15.32 7.61
C ARG A 250 16.02 15.88 8.29
N ASN A 251 15.15 16.54 7.56
CA ASN A 251 14.01 17.25 8.12
C ASN A 251 12.69 16.71 7.58
N ARG A 252 11.77 16.43 8.50
CA ARG A 252 10.35 16.25 8.16
C ARG A 252 9.78 17.59 7.70
N VAL A 253 8.94 17.54 6.69
CA VAL A 253 8.26 18.73 6.17
C VAL A 253 7.01 19.00 6.99
N CYS A 254 6.18 17.95 7.21
CA CYS A 254 4.91 18.06 7.87
C CYS A 254 4.52 16.76 8.58
N GLU A 255 3.69 16.87 9.63
CA GLU A 255 3.08 15.72 10.32
C GLU A 255 1.55 15.89 10.33
N TYR A 256 0.85 14.79 9.99
CA TYR A 256 -0.61 14.71 9.93
C TYR A 256 -1.08 13.84 11.10
N LYS A 257 -1.68 14.47 12.11
CA LYS A 257 -2.15 13.82 13.33
C LYS A 257 -3.67 13.96 13.43
N GLY A 258 -4.34 12.91 13.88
CA GLY A 258 -5.79 12.95 14.07
C GLY A 258 -6.46 11.60 13.98
N HIS A 259 -5.73 10.53 13.63
CA HIS A 259 -6.22 9.17 13.82
C HIS A 259 -6.12 8.77 15.30
N PHE A 260 -7.08 7.97 15.76
CA PHE A 260 -7.11 7.50 17.15
C PHE A 260 -6.43 6.15 17.34
N GLN A 261 -6.15 5.43 16.25
CA GLN A 261 -5.46 4.15 16.24
C GLN A 261 -4.34 4.15 15.19
N THR A 262 -3.69 3.01 15.01
CA THR A 262 -2.64 2.80 14.01
C THR A 262 -3.09 3.27 12.63
N THR A 263 -2.30 4.13 12.00
CA THR A 263 -2.47 4.46 10.58
C THR A 263 -1.87 3.33 9.75
N THR A 264 -2.71 2.65 8.98
CA THR A 264 -2.35 1.41 8.26
C THR A 264 -1.78 1.67 6.89
N SER A 265 -2.26 2.72 6.21
CA SER A 265 -1.81 3.08 4.87
C SER A 265 -1.86 4.59 4.68
N CYS A 266 -1.05 5.07 3.76
CA CYS A 266 -1.02 6.45 3.31
C CYS A 266 -0.72 6.49 1.82
N ILE A 267 -1.34 7.44 1.10
CA ILE A 267 -1.13 7.65 -0.33
C ILE A 267 -1.18 9.13 -0.69
N PHE A 268 -0.45 9.51 -1.72
CA PHE A 268 -0.68 10.77 -2.40
C PHE A 268 -1.90 10.64 -3.32
N LEU A 269 -2.82 11.60 -3.24
CA LEU A 269 -3.93 11.66 -4.17
C LEU A 269 -3.46 12.33 -5.47
N PRO A 270 -4.00 11.91 -6.64
CA PRO A 270 -3.70 12.57 -7.89
C PRO A 270 -4.04 14.06 -7.80
N TRP A 271 -3.13 14.91 -8.25
CA TRP A 271 -3.32 16.36 -8.29
C TRP A 271 -3.18 16.88 -9.71
N GLY A 272 -3.72 18.05 -9.97
CA GLY A 272 -3.69 18.70 -11.27
C GLY A 272 -4.01 20.19 -11.14
N PRO A 273 -4.09 20.95 -12.23
CA PRO A 273 -4.27 22.39 -12.20
C PRO A 273 -5.51 22.88 -11.42
N ALA A 274 -6.51 22.01 -11.29
CA ALA A 274 -7.77 22.29 -10.60
C ALA A 274 -7.91 21.62 -9.22
N LEU A 275 -6.93 20.82 -8.79
CA LEU A 275 -6.98 20.06 -7.54
C LEU A 275 -5.79 20.40 -6.65
N ALA A 276 -6.04 20.82 -5.43
CA ALA A 276 -5.00 21.03 -4.43
C ALA A 276 -4.27 19.71 -4.13
N PRO A 277 -2.94 19.75 -3.93
CA PRO A 277 -2.18 18.58 -3.56
C PRO A 277 -2.67 18.03 -2.22
N SER A 278 -3.16 16.81 -2.23
CA SER A 278 -3.79 16.17 -1.08
C SER A 278 -3.22 14.77 -0.85
N ILE A 279 -3.34 14.31 0.39
CA ILE A 279 -2.97 12.95 0.79
C ILE A 279 -4.17 12.26 1.45
N ALA A 280 -4.22 10.95 1.40
CA ALA A 280 -5.19 10.17 2.13
C ALA A 280 -4.49 9.18 3.07
N THR A 281 -5.10 8.97 4.23
CA THR A 281 -4.63 8.01 5.23
C THR A 281 -5.79 7.15 5.70
N SER A 282 -5.53 5.86 5.93
CA SER A 282 -6.47 4.92 6.53
C SER A 282 -5.98 4.41 7.87
N SER A 283 -6.90 4.06 8.77
CA SER A 283 -6.55 3.62 10.12
C SER A 283 -7.47 2.51 10.63
N TYR A 284 -7.00 1.79 11.64
CA TYR A 284 -7.81 0.85 12.40
C TYR A 284 -8.96 1.51 13.18
N ASP A 285 -8.97 2.84 13.30
CA ASP A 285 -10.12 3.59 13.82
C ASP A 285 -11.34 3.57 12.87
N SER A 286 -11.27 2.77 11.79
CA SER A 286 -12.29 2.62 10.77
C SER A 286 -12.57 3.88 9.95
N THR A 287 -11.63 4.82 9.95
CA THR A 287 -11.74 6.06 9.17
C THR A 287 -10.69 6.17 8.08
N VAL A 288 -11.04 6.86 7.00
CA VAL A 288 -10.12 7.39 6.00
C VAL A 288 -10.18 8.91 6.11
N LYS A 289 -9.01 9.54 6.19
CA LYS A 289 -8.90 11.00 6.27
C LYS A 289 -8.16 11.53 5.06
N VAL A 290 -8.63 12.65 4.55
CA VAL A 290 -7.99 13.39 3.46
C VAL A 290 -7.45 14.69 4.06
N TRP A 291 -6.20 14.99 3.73
CA TRP A 291 -5.44 16.11 4.26
C TRP A 291 -4.96 16.98 3.10
N ASP A 292 -4.92 18.27 3.31
CA ASP A 292 -4.18 19.16 2.45
C ASP A 292 -2.68 18.95 2.71
N ARG A 293 -1.90 18.71 1.63
CA ARG A 293 -0.47 18.40 1.76
C ARG A 293 0.34 19.54 2.36
N ASP A 294 0.01 20.78 2.00
CA ASP A 294 0.87 21.93 2.27
C ASP A 294 0.55 22.59 3.61
N THR A 295 -0.72 22.53 4.03
CA THR A 295 -1.16 23.13 5.31
C THR A 295 -1.03 22.16 6.48
N GLY A 296 -0.94 20.86 6.21
CA GLY A 296 -0.79 19.73 7.12
C GLY A 296 -0.93 20.05 8.57
N GLY A 297 -2.12 19.91 9.11
CA GLY A 297 -2.39 19.88 10.54
C GLY A 297 -1.42 20.61 11.48
N ARG A 298 -1.08 21.85 11.21
CA ARG A 298 -0.51 22.73 12.22
C ARG A 298 -1.66 23.17 13.13
N GLY A 299 -1.92 22.37 14.16
CA GLY A 299 -2.70 22.79 15.29
C GLY A 299 -1.92 23.76 16.16
#